data_514270d60d219eb1cfd7fbd8869cf644
#
_entry.id   514270d60d219eb1cfd7fbd8869cf644
#
_cell.length_a   1.000
_cell.length_b   1.000
_cell.length_c   1.000
_cell.angle_alpha   90.00
_cell.angle_beta   90.00
_cell.angle_gamma   90.00
#
_symmetry.space_group_name_H-M   'P 1'
#
loop_
_entity.id
_entity.type
_entity.pdbx_description
1 polymer ?
#
loop_
_entity_poly.entity_id
_entity_poly.type
_entity_poly.pdbx_seq_one_letter_code
_entity_poly.pdbx_strand_id
1 'polypeptide(L)'
;MLLSSLSMKYISPGGWFSLEYPAAWSEFEDTEESFLFYNPNKWSGNFRISAFKSDAKDYGKQCIAFELKENHTASAVTVGEWKCAYSAESFQEEGAWYTTHLWVTGKGDICFECSFTVAKGEERVPAEEIIRTLQVRKPGGESKREIIPIRVLEIGEVNAAYEWASNTVKKTLAKDFTAQESDIVRIQQVMESGKIRADFREAWENLGYAFGFILVNEMDGMDWVTVVDGKKEYPALRFKDSDLLIDPAGLVWKAVKNRQKVDLKAEYARIKEAVEQVINK
;
A
#
# COMPACT_ATOMS: atom_id res chain seq x y z
N MET A 1 -22.27 -14.16 -17.27
CA MET A 1 -21.76 -14.98 -16.15
C MET A 1 -20.60 -14.16 -15.57
N LEU A 2 -20.91 -13.32 -14.58
CA LEU A 2 -19.93 -12.47 -13.91
C LEU A 2 -19.01 -13.39 -13.09
N LEU A 3 -17.79 -13.57 -13.55
CA LEU A 3 -16.72 -14.10 -12.73
C LEU A 3 -16.54 -13.11 -11.56
N SER A 4 -16.92 -13.53 -10.37
CA SER A 4 -16.45 -12.88 -9.14
C SER A 4 -14.94 -13.10 -9.07
N SER A 5 -14.18 -12.32 -9.83
CA SER A 5 -12.76 -12.22 -9.64
C SER A 5 -12.57 -11.67 -8.22
N LEU A 6 -11.84 -12.41 -7.40
CA LEU A 6 -11.37 -11.92 -6.11
C LEU A 6 -10.82 -10.51 -6.33
N SER A 7 -11.33 -9.56 -5.56
CA SER A 7 -10.84 -8.19 -5.56
C SER A 7 -9.98 -7.92 -4.32
N MET A 8 -9.04 -7.01 -4.47
CA MET A 8 -8.23 -6.50 -3.38
C MET A 8 -8.64 -5.06 -3.08
N LYS A 9 -8.72 -4.72 -1.79
CA LYS A 9 -9.03 -3.37 -1.35
C LYS A 9 -7.78 -2.52 -1.32
N TYR A 10 -7.91 -1.29 -1.81
CA TYR A 10 -6.93 -0.24 -1.65
C TYR A 10 -7.51 0.91 -0.83
N ILE A 11 -6.69 1.49 0.04
CA ILE A 11 -6.99 2.73 0.77
C ILE A 11 -5.82 3.67 0.52
N SER A 12 -6.10 4.86 0.01
CA SER A 12 -5.05 5.85 -0.27
C SER A 12 -4.32 6.28 1.02
N PRO A 13 -3.05 6.67 0.95
CA PRO A 13 -2.37 7.33 2.05
C PRO A 13 -3.19 8.49 2.61
N GLY A 14 -3.25 8.61 3.93
CA GLY A 14 -4.11 9.57 4.61
C GLY A 14 -5.60 9.23 4.61
N GLY A 15 -5.99 8.10 4.05
CA GLY A 15 -7.37 7.59 4.07
C GLY A 15 -8.38 8.47 3.33
N TRP A 16 -8.02 9.11 2.23
CA TRP A 16 -8.90 10.02 1.47
C TRP A 16 -9.96 9.29 0.67
N PHE A 17 -9.58 8.15 0.09
CA PHE A 17 -10.48 7.31 -0.69
C PHE A 17 -10.10 5.84 -0.55
N SER A 18 -11.00 4.98 -0.97
CA SER A 18 -10.73 3.56 -1.17
C SER A 18 -11.34 3.10 -2.49
N LEU A 19 -10.78 2.05 -3.03
CA LEU A 19 -11.29 1.34 -4.21
C LEU A 19 -11.00 -0.16 -4.09
N GLU A 20 -11.58 -0.95 -4.97
CA GLU A 20 -11.23 -2.34 -5.17
C GLU A 20 -10.65 -2.54 -6.56
N TYR A 21 -9.60 -3.35 -6.67
CA TYR A 21 -8.94 -3.69 -7.91
C TYR A 21 -8.81 -5.21 -8.06
N PRO A 22 -8.68 -5.75 -9.29
CA PRO A 22 -8.58 -7.20 -9.50
C PRO A 22 -7.41 -7.82 -8.72
N ALA A 23 -7.61 -8.97 -8.07
CA ALA A 23 -6.57 -9.63 -7.27
C ALA A 23 -5.31 -10.05 -8.06
N ALA A 24 -5.42 -10.17 -9.38
CA ALA A 24 -4.27 -10.42 -10.26
C ALA A 24 -3.43 -9.17 -10.56
N TRP A 25 -3.89 -7.99 -10.13
CA TRP A 25 -3.19 -6.73 -10.30
C TRP A 25 -2.42 -6.36 -9.04
N SER A 26 -1.47 -5.45 -9.19
CA SER A 26 -0.70 -4.88 -8.08
C SER A 26 -0.62 -3.37 -8.22
N GLU A 27 -0.40 -2.68 -7.11
CA GLU A 27 0.01 -1.28 -7.10
C GLU A 27 1.49 -1.21 -7.51
N PHE A 28 1.82 -0.18 -8.29
CA PHE A 28 3.18 0.13 -8.72
C PHE A 28 3.53 1.57 -8.41
N GLU A 29 4.82 1.83 -8.29
CA GLU A 29 5.33 3.19 -8.11
C GLU A 29 4.97 4.05 -9.33
N ASP A 30 4.46 5.25 -9.04
CA ASP A 30 4.12 6.25 -10.05
C ASP A 30 4.61 7.62 -9.56
N THR A 31 3.74 8.62 -9.44
CA THR A 31 4.08 9.93 -8.89
C THR A 31 3.50 10.09 -7.48
N GLU A 32 3.97 11.08 -6.72
CA GLU A 32 3.49 11.35 -5.36
C GLU A 32 1.96 11.61 -5.29
N GLU A 33 1.35 12.06 -6.38
CA GLU A 33 -0.07 12.43 -6.45
C GLU A 33 -0.94 11.42 -7.17
N SER A 34 -0.35 10.32 -7.70
CA SER A 34 -1.09 9.30 -8.43
C SER A 34 -0.69 7.87 -8.08
N PHE A 35 -1.65 6.97 -8.21
CA PHE A 35 -1.52 5.56 -7.87
C PHE A 35 -1.81 4.73 -9.12
N LEU A 36 -0.89 3.83 -9.45
CA LEU A 36 -0.89 3.02 -10.67
C LEU A 36 -1.14 1.56 -10.33
N PHE A 37 -2.04 0.92 -11.09
CA PHE A 37 -2.39 -0.49 -10.94
C PHE A 37 -2.39 -1.19 -12.29
N TYR A 38 -1.77 -2.36 -12.39
CA TYR A 38 -1.85 -3.23 -13.54
C TYR A 38 -1.52 -4.70 -13.19
N ASN A 39 -1.76 -5.62 -14.12
CA ASN A 39 -1.39 -7.02 -13.96
C ASN A 39 0.07 -7.24 -14.41
N PRO A 40 1.00 -7.55 -13.49
CA PRO A 40 2.42 -7.75 -13.83
C PRO A 40 2.69 -9.02 -14.65
N ASN A 41 1.79 -10.01 -14.56
CA ASN A 41 1.97 -11.30 -15.24
C ASN A 41 1.40 -11.31 -16.67
N LYS A 42 0.35 -10.53 -16.91
CA LYS A 42 -0.32 -10.40 -18.20
C LYS A 42 -0.88 -9.00 -18.32
N TRP A 43 -0.13 -8.12 -18.97
CA TRP A 43 -0.59 -6.75 -19.17
C TRP A 43 -1.92 -6.70 -19.90
N SER A 44 -2.88 -6.01 -19.32
CA SER A 44 -4.25 -5.84 -19.82
C SER A 44 -4.73 -4.39 -19.64
N GLY A 45 -3.78 -3.46 -19.58
CA GLY A 45 -3.97 -2.03 -19.37
C GLY A 45 -3.43 -1.57 -18.02
N ASN A 46 -3.18 -0.26 -17.94
CA ASN A 46 -2.73 0.45 -16.75
C ASN A 46 -3.84 1.37 -16.25
N PHE A 47 -4.30 1.15 -15.03
CA PHE A 47 -5.24 2.04 -14.35
C PHE A 47 -4.47 2.96 -13.41
N ARG A 48 -4.69 4.27 -13.58
CA ARG A 48 -4.12 5.30 -12.70
C ARG A 48 -5.23 6.13 -12.09
N ILE A 49 -5.08 6.51 -10.84
CA ILE A 49 -5.98 7.42 -10.14
C ILE A 49 -5.18 8.50 -9.42
N SER A 50 -5.56 9.76 -9.61
CA SER A 50 -5.08 10.90 -8.85
C SER A 50 -6.23 11.52 -8.07
N ALA A 51 -5.97 12.01 -6.86
CA ALA A 51 -6.97 12.62 -6.00
C ALA A 51 -6.53 14.01 -5.56
N PHE A 52 -7.39 15.00 -5.80
CA PHE A 52 -7.14 16.40 -5.50
C PHE A 52 -8.18 16.93 -4.52
N LYS A 53 -7.76 17.73 -3.57
CA LYS A 53 -8.64 18.41 -2.61
C LYS A 53 -8.59 19.92 -2.75
N SER A 54 -9.73 20.55 -2.44
CA SER A 54 -9.85 22.01 -2.36
C SER A 54 -10.75 22.38 -1.19
N ASP A 55 -10.67 23.63 -0.73
CA ASP A 55 -11.58 24.17 0.28
C ASP A 55 -13.01 24.42 -0.25
N ALA A 56 -13.20 24.34 -1.58
CA ALA A 56 -14.51 24.47 -2.20
C ALA A 56 -15.37 23.23 -1.96
N LYS A 57 -16.53 23.41 -1.33
CA LYS A 57 -17.45 22.30 -0.96
C LYS A 57 -17.99 21.49 -2.14
N ASP A 58 -17.97 22.03 -3.34
CA ASP A 58 -18.45 21.42 -4.58
C ASP A 58 -17.34 21.22 -5.61
N TYR A 59 -16.08 21.18 -5.15
CA TYR A 59 -14.91 21.07 -6.00
C TYR A 59 -15.00 19.92 -7.01
N GLY A 60 -15.44 18.74 -6.55
CA GLY A 60 -15.61 17.59 -7.45
C GLY A 60 -16.56 17.87 -8.62
N LYS A 61 -17.65 18.65 -8.40
CA LYS A 61 -18.56 19.06 -9.47
C LYS A 61 -17.93 20.11 -10.40
N GLN A 62 -17.13 21.01 -9.83
CA GLN A 62 -16.42 22.04 -10.61
C GLN A 62 -15.42 21.40 -11.56
N CYS A 63 -14.68 20.38 -11.14
CA CYS A 63 -13.75 19.64 -11.99
C CYS A 63 -14.45 18.97 -13.17
N ILE A 64 -15.60 18.31 -12.93
CA ILE A 64 -16.40 17.69 -14.00
C ILE A 64 -16.88 18.74 -15.00
N ALA A 65 -17.43 19.85 -14.51
CA ALA A 65 -17.93 20.93 -15.36
C ALA A 65 -16.81 21.60 -16.15
N PHE A 66 -15.65 21.78 -15.54
CA PHE A 66 -14.45 22.33 -16.20
C PHE A 66 -13.99 21.42 -17.34
N GLU A 67 -13.84 20.11 -17.09
CA GLU A 67 -13.41 19.16 -18.11
C GLU A 67 -14.40 19.11 -19.29
N LEU A 68 -15.71 19.07 -19.01
CA LEU A 68 -16.74 19.10 -20.06
C LEU A 68 -16.74 20.38 -20.91
N LYS A 69 -16.30 21.51 -20.35
CA LYS A 69 -16.23 22.80 -21.05
C LYS A 69 -14.95 22.93 -21.85
N GLU A 70 -13.81 22.57 -21.28
CA GLU A 70 -12.50 22.83 -21.90
C GLU A 70 -12.07 21.69 -22.85
N ASN A 71 -12.50 20.47 -22.63
CA ASN A 71 -12.19 19.32 -23.48
C ASN A 71 -13.37 19.02 -24.42
N HIS A 72 -13.26 19.44 -25.67
CA HIS A 72 -14.33 19.25 -26.67
C HIS A 72 -14.59 17.79 -27.04
N THR A 73 -13.72 16.86 -26.69
CA THR A 73 -13.92 15.42 -26.88
C THR A 73 -14.61 14.78 -25.68
N ALA A 74 -14.70 15.51 -24.56
CA ALA A 74 -15.33 14.98 -23.34
C ALA A 74 -16.84 14.91 -23.46
N SER A 75 -17.41 13.88 -22.88
CA SER A 75 -18.86 13.67 -22.78
C SER A 75 -19.27 13.31 -21.35
N ALA A 76 -20.47 13.66 -20.95
CA ALA A 76 -21.01 13.30 -19.65
C ALA A 76 -21.42 11.82 -19.66
N VAL A 77 -20.87 11.04 -18.74
CA VAL A 77 -21.21 9.62 -18.55
C VAL A 77 -21.47 9.33 -17.07
N THR A 78 -22.05 8.17 -16.79
CA THR A 78 -22.23 7.68 -15.42
C THR A 78 -21.61 6.30 -15.27
N VAL A 79 -20.75 6.13 -14.26
CA VAL A 79 -20.10 4.86 -13.93
C VAL A 79 -20.48 4.49 -12.48
N GLY A 80 -21.42 3.53 -12.33
CA GLY A 80 -22.04 3.26 -11.03
C GLY A 80 -22.78 4.48 -10.50
N GLU A 81 -22.41 4.99 -9.33
CA GLU A 81 -22.97 6.22 -8.74
C GLU A 81 -22.22 7.51 -9.17
N TRP A 82 -21.11 7.38 -9.91
CA TRP A 82 -20.24 8.48 -10.25
C TRP A 82 -20.66 9.16 -11.55
N LYS A 83 -20.95 10.45 -11.49
CA LYS A 83 -21.05 11.30 -12.68
C LYS A 83 -19.65 11.69 -13.10
N CYS A 84 -19.31 11.47 -14.37
CA CYS A 84 -17.98 11.71 -14.90
C CYS A 84 -18.03 12.55 -16.17
N ALA A 85 -16.99 13.36 -16.38
CA ALA A 85 -16.58 13.79 -17.71
C ALA A 85 -15.65 12.72 -18.25
N TYR A 86 -15.98 12.15 -19.41
CA TYR A 86 -15.23 11.08 -20.04
C TYR A 86 -14.72 11.51 -21.41
N SER A 87 -13.44 11.21 -21.67
CA SER A 87 -12.82 11.36 -22.99
C SER A 87 -11.91 10.14 -23.28
N ALA A 88 -11.54 9.98 -24.55
CA ALA A 88 -10.60 8.96 -24.97
C ALA A 88 -9.73 9.47 -26.10
N GLU A 89 -8.45 9.16 -26.06
CA GLU A 89 -7.47 9.50 -27.07
C GLU A 89 -6.65 8.29 -27.46
N SER A 90 -6.42 8.10 -28.77
CA SER A 90 -5.55 7.04 -29.26
C SER A 90 -4.23 7.63 -29.75
N PHE A 91 -3.16 6.93 -29.43
CA PHE A 91 -1.79 7.31 -29.80
C PHE A 91 -0.98 6.07 -30.20
N GLN A 92 0.17 6.32 -30.82
CA GLN A 92 1.09 5.24 -31.22
C GLN A 92 2.40 5.38 -30.42
N GLU A 93 2.87 4.27 -29.88
CA GLU A 93 4.14 4.18 -29.19
C GLU A 93 4.85 2.90 -29.60
N GLU A 94 6.11 2.98 -29.98
CA GLU A 94 6.93 1.83 -30.45
C GLU A 94 6.26 0.94 -31.51
N GLY A 95 5.45 1.55 -32.38
CA GLY A 95 4.75 0.86 -33.46
C GLY A 95 3.42 0.21 -33.07
N ALA A 96 3.06 0.19 -31.80
CA ALA A 96 1.78 -0.28 -31.30
C ALA A 96 0.79 0.88 -31.07
N TRP A 97 -0.49 0.60 -31.25
CA TRP A 97 -1.55 1.58 -30.98
C TRP A 97 -2.20 1.33 -29.62
N TYR A 98 -2.37 2.40 -28.87
CA TYR A 98 -3.01 2.43 -27.56
C TYR A 98 -4.16 3.41 -27.53
N THR A 99 -5.05 3.22 -26.56
CA THR A 99 -6.09 4.20 -26.22
C THR A 99 -5.99 4.50 -24.72
N THR A 100 -5.91 5.78 -24.38
CA THR A 100 -6.08 6.24 -23.01
C THR A 100 -7.51 6.74 -22.83
N HIS A 101 -8.22 6.15 -21.91
CA HIS A 101 -9.52 6.58 -21.43
C HIS A 101 -9.33 7.44 -20.19
N LEU A 102 -10.03 8.55 -20.09
CA LEU A 102 -9.98 9.47 -18.95
C LEU A 102 -11.38 9.68 -18.39
N TRP A 103 -11.52 9.58 -17.08
CA TRP A 103 -12.71 9.97 -16.32
C TRP A 103 -12.31 11.00 -15.28
N VAL A 104 -12.90 12.20 -15.36
CA VAL A 104 -12.83 13.21 -14.30
C VAL A 104 -14.13 13.13 -13.51
N THR A 105 -14.03 12.90 -12.22
CA THR A 105 -15.17 12.75 -11.31
C THR A 105 -14.87 13.34 -9.94
N GLY A 106 -15.83 13.39 -9.05
CA GLY A 106 -15.59 13.83 -7.69
C GLY A 106 -16.87 14.04 -6.89
N LYS A 107 -16.68 14.25 -5.59
CA LYS A 107 -17.78 14.44 -4.63
C LYS A 107 -17.32 15.34 -3.49
N GLY A 108 -18.10 16.39 -3.21
CA GLY A 108 -17.73 17.35 -2.17
C GLY A 108 -16.44 18.09 -2.52
N ASP A 109 -15.51 18.11 -1.61
CA ASP A 109 -14.22 18.80 -1.68
C ASP A 109 -13.11 18.03 -2.41
N ILE A 110 -13.42 16.86 -2.98
CA ILE A 110 -12.45 15.97 -3.64
C ILE A 110 -12.82 15.75 -5.12
N CYS A 111 -11.80 15.84 -5.97
CA CYS A 111 -11.81 15.50 -7.39
C CYS A 111 -10.91 14.29 -7.63
N PHE A 112 -11.30 13.42 -8.55
CA PHE A 112 -10.52 12.29 -9.03
C PHE A 112 -10.32 12.38 -10.53
N GLU A 113 -9.09 12.13 -10.95
CA GLU A 113 -8.77 11.84 -12.34
C GLU A 113 -8.39 10.36 -12.44
N CYS A 114 -9.20 9.60 -13.15
CA CYS A 114 -8.95 8.18 -13.41
C CYS A 114 -8.58 8.01 -14.88
N SER A 115 -7.44 7.41 -15.16
CA SER A 115 -7.05 7.08 -16.54
C SER A 115 -6.82 5.58 -16.70
N PHE A 116 -7.11 5.09 -17.91
CA PHE A 116 -6.86 3.69 -18.26
C PHE A 116 -6.27 3.63 -19.66
N THR A 117 -5.01 3.20 -19.74
CA THR A 117 -4.31 3.01 -21.01
C THR A 117 -4.29 1.54 -21.35
N VAL A 118 -4.79 1.19 -22.52
CA VAL A 118 -4.95 -0.18 -23.01
C VAL A 118 -4.63 -0.27 -24.49
N ALA A 119 -4.37 -1.45 -25.04
CA ALA A 119 -4.20 -1.64 -26.47
C ALA A 119 -5.44 -1.16 -27.23
N LYS A 120 -5.26 -0.50 -28.38
CA LYS A 120 -6.38 0.02 -29.16
C LYS A 120 -7.32 -1.11 -29.58
N GLY A 121 -8.58 -0.96 -29.27
CA GLY A 121 -9.63 -1.94 -29.54
C GLY A 121 -9.99 -2.81 -28.34
N GLU A 122 -9.19 -2.77 -27.27
CA GLU A 122 -9.55 -3.42 -26.02
C GLU A 122 -10.58 -2.58 -25.23
N GLU A 123 -11.34 -3.27 -24.38
CA GLU A 123 -12.42 -2.65 -23.63
C GLU A 123 -11.94 -1.94 -22.35
N ARG A 124 -12.64 -0.87 -21.99
CA ARG A 124 -12.40 -0.09 -20.77
C ARG A 124 -13.13 -0.63 -19.53
N VAL A 125 -13.88 -1.73 -19.66
CA VAL A 125 -14.69 -2.31 -18.59
C VAL A 125 -13.90 -2.53 -17.29
N PRO A 126 -12.66 -3.04 -17.30
CA PRO A 126 -11.90 -3.22 -16.05
C PRO A 126 -11.72 -1.93 -15.25
N ALA A 127 -11.47 -0.81 -15.92
CA ALA A 127 -11.35 0.49 -15.25
C ALA A 127 -12.70 0.98 -14.69
N GLU A 128 -13.78 0.82 -15.44
CA GLU A 128 -15.12 1.19 -14.97
C GLU A 128 -15.56 0.35 -13.77
N GLU A 129 -15.16 -0.92 -13.70
CA GLU A 129 -15.41 -1.77 -12.54
C GLU A 129 -14.67 -1.25 -11.30
N ILE A 130 -13.40 -0.82 -11.44
CA ILE A 130 -12.66 -0.18 -10.35
C ILE A 130 -13.35 1.12 -9.91
N ILE A 131 -13.71 2.00 -10.85
CA ILE A 131 -14.36 3.29 -10.57
C ILE A 131 -15.71 3.08 -9.85
N ARG A 132 -16.47 2.04 -10.16
CA ARG A 132 -17.73 1.70 -9.45
C ARG A 132 -17.54 1.45 -7.96
N THR A 133 -16.37 0.96 -7.55
CA THR A 133 -16.05 0.66 -6.14
C THR A 133 -15.45 1.85 -5.40
N LEU A 134 -15.13 2.95 -6.11
CA LEU A 134 -14.51 4.15 -5.55
C LEU A 134 -15.39 4.76 -4.46
N GLN A 135 -14.79 5.06 -3.32
CA GLN A 135 -15.47 5.67 -2.18
C GLN A 135 -14.62 6.80 -1.59
N VAL A 136 -15.24 7.95 -1.37
CA VAL A 136 -14.63 9.03 -0.57
C VAL A 136 -14.68 8.62 0.89
N ARG A 137 -13.55 8.74 1.57
CA ARG A 137 -13.41 8.42 2.99
C ARG A 137 -13.23 9.70 3.80
N LYS A 138 -13.61 9.63 5.07
CA LYS A 138 -13.32 10.68 6.05
C LYS A 138 -12.14 10.24 6.91
N PRO A 139 -10.97 10.87 6.77
CA PRO A 139 -9.80 10.51 7.59
C PRO A 139 -10.12 10.63 9.09
N GLY A 140 -9.77 9.61 9.85
CA GLY A 140 -9.94 9.59 11.30
C GLY A 140 -11.37 9.40 11.79
N GLY A 141 -12.31 8.99 10.94
CA GLY A 141 -13.61 8.48 11.38
C GLY A 141 -13.45 7.21 12.25
N GLU A 142 -14.50 6.81 12.97
CA GLU A 142 -14.54 5.57 13.75
C GLU A 142 -14.53 4.34 12.81
N SER A 143 -13.47 4.16 12.06
CA SER A 143 -13.31 2.98 11.24
C SER A 143 -12.70 1.87 12.08
N LYS A 144 -13.26 0.67 11.97
CA LYS A 144 -12.60 -0.55 12.44
C LYS A 144 -11.22 -0.62 11.78
N ARG A 145 -10.24 -1.18 12.48
CA ARG A 145 -8.94 -1.53 11.89
C ARG A 145 -9.17 -2.29 10.58
N GLU A 146 -8.54 -1.80 9.52
CA GLU A 146 -8.56 -2.43 8.20
C GLU A 146 -7.15 -2.92 7.86
N ILE A 147 -7.08 -4.09 7.24
CA ILE A 147 -5.83 -4.69 6.75
C ILE A 147 -5.98 -4.80 5.24
N ILE A 148 -5.05 -4.20 4.52
CA ILE A 148 -5.02 -4.18 3.05
C ILE A 148 -3.66 -4.71 2.56
N PRO A 149 -3.54 -5.13 1.28
CA PRO A 149 -2.24 -5.40 0.70
C PRO A 149 -1.28 -4.25 0.95
N ILE A 150 0.00 -4.59 1.17
CA ILE A 150 1.01 -3.56 1.42
C ILE A 150 1.06 -2.59 0.24
N ARG A 151 1.01 -1.29 0.51
CA ARG A 151 1.10 -0.24 -0.53
C ARG A 151 2.55 0.02 -0.89
N VAL A 152 2.77 0.58 -2.07
CA VAL A 152 4.11 1.01 -2.53
C VAL A 152 4.80 1.94 -1.51
N LEU A 153 4.03 2.82 -0.87
CA LEU A 153 4.54 3.71 0.18
C LEU A 153 5.21 2.93 1.33
N GLU A 154 4.51 1.94 1.89
CA GLU A 154 5.04 1.14 3.00
C GLU A 154 6.12 0.15 2.53
N ILE A 155 6.08 -0.32 1.28
CA ILE A 155 7.19 -1.09 0.68
C ILE A 155 8.46 -0.25 0.71
N GLY A 156 8.39 1.02 0.29
CA GLY A 156 9.51 1.96 0.36
C GLY A 156 10.04 2.14 1.78
N GLU A 157 9.13 2.29 2.76
CA GLU A 157 9.48 2.44 4.18
C GLU A 157 10.22 1.21 4.73
N VAL A 158 9.68 0.00 4.55
CA VAL A 158 10.32 -1.21 5.06
C VAL A 158 11.65 -1.51 4.36
N ASN A 159 11.77 -1.25 3.06
CA ASN A 159 13.01 -1.42 2.31
C ASN A 159 14.10 -0.44 2.80
N ALA A 160 13.77 0.83 2.99
CA ALA A 160 14.70 1.82 3.56
C ALA A 160 15.16 1.42 4.97
N ALA A 161 14.25 0.89 5.79
CA ALA A 161 14.57 0.36 7.12
C ALA A 161 15.52 -0.84 7.06
N TYR A 162 15.30 -1.76 6.11
CA TYR A 162 16.19 -2.90 5.87
C TYR A 162 17.61 -2.43 5.51
N GLU A 163 17.74 -1.51 4.56
CA GLU A 163 19.03 -0.96 4.15
C GLU A 163 19.74 -0.26 5.31
N TRP A 164 19.01 0.54 6.08
CA TRP A 164 19.54 1.21 7.25
C TRP A 164 20.05 0.20 8.30
N ALA A 165 19.28 -0.84 8.60
CA ALA A 165 19.65 -1.87 9.56
C ALA A 165 20.86 -2.68 9.09
N SER A 166 20.91 -3.07 7.81
CA SER A 166 22.04 -3.75 7.18
C SER A 166 23.32 -2.95 7.32
N ASN A 167 23.27 -1.66 6.98
CA ASN A 167 24.41 -0.75 7.12
C ASN A 167 24.84 -0.58 8.59
N THR A 168 23.87 -0.53 9.52
CA THR A 168 24.13 -0.38 10.95
C THR A 168 24.76 -1.64 11.54
N VAL A 169 24.30 -2.82 11.16
CA VAL A 169 24.94 -4.11 11.52
C VAL A 169 26.38 -4.14 11.00
N LYS A 170 26.59 -3.79 9.73
CA LYS A 170 27.94 -3.75 9.12
C LYS A 170 28.88 -2.81 9.86
N LYS A 171 28.45 -1.58 10.15
CA LYS A 171 29.24 -0.56 10.87
C LYS A 171 29.51 -0.93 12.33
N THR A 172 28.56 -1.59 12.99
CA THR A 172 28.65 -1.88 14.42
C THR A 172 29.43 -3.17 14.71
N LEU A 173 29.22 -4.20 13.89
CA LEU A 173 29.68 -5.56 14.15
C LEU A 173 30.69 -6.08 13.11
N ALA A 174 30.93 -5.35 12.02
CA ALA A 174 31.69 -5.79 10.84
C ALA A 174 31.14 -7.10 10.24
N LYS A 175 29.83 -7.28 10.27
CA LYS A 175 29.11 -8.44 9.75
C LYS A 175 28.06 -8.02 8.74
N ASP A 176 27.72 -8.90 7.80
CA ASP A 176 26.63 -8.68 6.87
C ASP A 176 25.29 -9.08 7.53
N PHE A 177 24.20 -8.46 7.08
CA PHE A 177 22.83 -8.77 7.44
C PHE A 177 22.10 -9.32 6.21
N THR A 178 21.53 -10.51 6.32
CA THR A 178 20.87 -11.24 5.23
C THR A 178 19.41 -11.59 5.53
N ALA A 179 18.89 -11.11 6.66
CA ALA A 179 17.56 -11.35 7.17
C ALA A 179 17.23 -12.85 7.34
N GLN A 180 18.19 -13.62 7.87
CA GLN A 180 18.00 -15.02 8.28
C GLN A 180 17.87 -15.13 9.80
N GLU A 181 17.40 -16.27 10.30
CA GLU A 181 17.26 -16.53 11.75
C GLU A 181 18.56 -16.23 12.52
N SER A 182 19.72 -16.57 11.94
CA SER A 182 21.04 -16.27 12.52
C SER A 182 21.30 -14.78 12.73
N ASP A 183 20.59 -13.91 12.05
CA ASP A 183 20.73 -12.45 12.17
C ASP A 183 19.99 -11.85 13.36
N ILE A 184 19.10 -12.61 14.01
CA ILE A 184 18.42 -12.17 15.25
C ILE A 184 19.45 -11.74 16.29
N VAL A 185 20.51 -12.55 16.45
CA VAL A 185 21.60 -12.22 17.40
C VAL A 185 22.34 -10.95 17.00
N ARG A 186 22.50 -10.69 15.70
CA ARG A 186 23.17 -9.46 15.21
C ARG A 186 22.33 -8.22 15.49
N ILE A 187 21.02 -8.25 15.23
CA ILE A 187 20.12 -7.15 15.60
C ILE A 187 20.15 -6.95 17.11
N GLN A 188 20.07 -8.01 17.90
CA GLN A 188 20.11 -7.92 19.36
C GLN A 188 21.41 -7.27 19.84
N GLN A 189 22.56 -7.65 19.28
CA GLN A 189 23.86 -7.03 19.60
C GLN A 189 23.93 -5.54 19.24
N VAL A 190 23.33 -5.15 18.11
CA VAL A 190 23.21 -3.73 17.73
C VAL A 190 22.37 -2.96 18.75
N MET A 191 21.21 -3.51 19.17
CA MET A 191 20.34 -2.92 20.17
C MET A 191 21.05 -2.74 21.52
N GLU A 192 21.87 -3.69 21.92
CA GLU A 192 22.60 -3.70 23.19
C GLU A 192 23.93 -2.93 23.14
N SER A 193 24.36 -2.47 21.97
CA SER A 193 25.66 -1.80 21.79
C SER A 193 25.76 -0.43 22.47
N GLY A 194 24.64 0.16 22.88
CA GLY A 194 24.57 1.53 23.41
C GLY A 194 24.83 2.61 22.38
N LYS A 195 24.99 2.29 21.09
CA LYS A 195 25.25 3.26 20.01
C LYS A 195 24.00 3.96 19.51
N ILE A 196 22.81 3.43 19.80
CA ILE A 196 21.52 4.00 19.41
C ILE A 196 20.94 4.74 20.60
N ARG A 197 20.65 6.02 20.45
CA ARG A 197 20.00 6.81 21.49
C ARG A 197 18.59 6.30 21.75
N ALA A 198 18.21 6.20 23.02
CA ALA A 198 16.90 5.67 23.42
C ALA A 198 15.70 6.50 22.91
N ASP A 199 15.90 7.79 22.62
CA ASP A 199 14.89 8.70 22.09
C ASP A 199 14.85 8.74 20.55
N PHE A 200 15.74 8.05 19.85
CA PHE A 200 15.77 8.01 18.40
C PHE A 200 14.82 6.90 17.88
N ARG A 201 13.53 7.18 17.92
CA ARG A 201 12.43 6.29 17.59
C ARG A 201 12.64 5.56 16.25
N GLU A 202 12.93 6.30 15.19
CA GLU A 202 13.10 5.75 13.83
C GLU A 202 14.15 4.63 13.78
N ALA A 203 15.29 4.79 14.45
CA ALA A 203 16.32 3.77 14.48
C ALA A 203 15.83 2.46 15.14
N TRP A 204 15.03 2.56 16.19
CA TRP A 204 14.46 1.39 16.86
C TRP A 204 13.37 0.74 16.02
N GLU A 205 12.53 1.52 15.35
CA GLU A 205 11.53 1.02 14.41
C GLU A 205 12.19 0.32 13.23
N ASN A 206 13.29 0.87 12.67
CA ASN A 206 14.06 0.23 11.61
C ASN A 206 14.63 -1.14 12.01
N LEU A 207 15.10 -1.31 13.25
CA LEU A 207 15.52 -2.61 13.76
C LEU A 207 14.33 -3.58 13.90
N GLY A 208 13.15 -3.06 14.26
CA GLY A 208 11.91 -3.83 14.26
C GLY A 208 11.54 -4.33 12.87
N TYR A 209 11.58 -3.47 11.86
CA TYR A 209 11.34 -3.86 10.47
C TYR A 209 12.37 -4.87 9.97
N ALA A 210 13.66 -4.72 10.33
CA ALA A 210 14.68 -5.70 10.00
C ALA A 210 14.37 -7.09 10.62
N PHE A 211 13.88 -7.13 11.84
CA PHE A 211 13.36 -8.35 12.45
C PHE A 211 12.15 -8.89 11.69
N GLY A 212 11.26 -8.01 11.20
CA GLY A 212 10.15 -8.38 10.34
C GLY A 212 10.58 -9.09 9.06
N PHE A 213 11.65 -8.65 8.40
CA PHE A 213 12.21 -9.35 7.24
C PHE A 213 12.69 -10.76 7.56
N ILE A 214 13.26 -10.99 8.76
CA ILE A 214 13.62 -12.35 9.19
C ILE A 214 12.35 -13.21 9.29
N LEU A 215 11.27 -12.69 9.87
CA LEU A 215 10.01 -13.42 10.01
C LEU A 215 9.42 -13.81 8.65
N VAL A 216 9.46 -12.89 7.67
CA VAL A 216 8.99 -13.17 6.30
C VAL A 216 9.84 -14.25 5.63
N ASN A 217 11.16 -14.19 5.76
CA ASN A 217 12.06 -15.14 5.12
C ASN A 217 12.00 -16.53 5.73
N GLU A 218 11.74 -16.64 7.03
CA GLU A 218 11.81 -17.90 7.78
C GLU A 218 10.43 -18.57 7.98
N MET A 219 9.34 -17.85 7.75
CA MET A 219 7.97 -18.34 7.98
C MET A 219 7.14 -18.25 6.71
N ASP A 220 7.07 -19.35 5.96
CA ASP A 220 6.28 -19.42 4.72
C ASP A 220 4.81 -19.04 4.95
N GLY A 221 4.34 -18.06 4.20
CA GLY A 221 3.00 -17.46 4.34
C GLY A 221 2.92 -16.29 5.31
N MET A 222 4.05 -15.78 5.81
CA MET A 222 4.14 -14.50 6.51
C MET A 222 4.39 -13.39 5.50
N ASP A 223 3.46 -12.47 5.34
CA ASP A 223 3.53 -11.41 4.34
C ASP A 223 3.37 -10.02 4.96
N TRP A 224 3.98 -9.02 4.31
CA TRP A 224 3.77 -7.63 4.64
C TRP A 224 2.38 -7.17 4.22
N VAL A 225 1.74 -6.40 5.09
CA VAL A 225 0.43 -5.77 4.86
C VAL A 225 0.48 -4.33 5.35
N THR A 226 -0.44 -3.50 4.87
CA THR A 226 -0.69 -2.17 5.45
C THR A 226 -1.87 -2.26 6.42
N VAL A 227 -1.68 -1.76 7.63
CA VAL A 227 -2.72 -1.59 8.63
C VAL A 227 -3.17 -0.13 8.63
N VAL A 228 -4.49 0.07 8.48
CA VAL A 228 -5.15 1.36 8.61
C VAL A 228 -6.02 1.31 9.87
N ASP A 229 -5.65 2.07 10.90
CA ASP A 229 -6.31 2.09 12.21
C ASP A 229 -6.58 3.55 12.64
N GLY A 230 -7.73 4.04 12.26
CA GLY A 230 -8.09 5.45 12.45
C GLY A 230 -7.19 6.37 11.62
N LYS A 231 -6.33 7.16 12.31
CA LYS A 231 -5.34 8.04 11.67
C LYS A 231 -3.95 7.40 11.55
N LYS A 232 -3.79 6.19 12.04
CA LYS A 232 -2.52 5.49 12.00
C LYS A 232 -2.50 4.57 10.81
N GLU A 233 -1.44 4.65 10.05
CA GLU A 233 -1.16 3.79 8.93
C GLU A 233 0.27 3.29 9.10
N TYR A 234 0.49 1.99 8.97
CA TYR A 234 1.81 1.40 9.17
C TYR A 234 1.93 0.02 8.54
N PRO A 235 3.12 -0.38 8.11
CA PRO A 235 3.37 -1.75 7.67
C PRO A 235 3.37 -2.71 8.87
N ALA A 236 2.75 -3.86 8.68
CA ALA A 236 2.72 -4.96 9.64
C ALA A 236 2.88 -6.28 8.91
N LEU A 237 3.03 -7.37 9.67
CA LEU A 237 3.07 -8.72 9.14
C LEU A 237 1.77 -9.44 9.45
N ARG A 238 1.25 -10.17 8.47
CA ARG A 238 0.10 -11.06 8.63
C ARG A 238 0.46 -12.46 8.15
N PHE A 239 0.08 -13.45 8.93
CA PHE A 239 0.27 -14.85 8.53
C PHE A 239 -0.96 -15.34 7.74
N LYS A 240 -0.80 -15.53 6.41
CA LYS A 240 -1.89 -15.91 5.50
C LYS A 240 -3.13 -15.01 5.72
N ASP A 241 -4.33 -15.54 5.62
CA ASP A 241 -5.58 -14.82 5.90
C ASP A 241 -6.05 -14.97 7.36
N SER A 242 -5.13 -15.26 8.29
CA SER A 242 -5.44 -15.42 9.71
C SER A 242 -5.54 -14.09 10.46
N ASP A 243 -5.95 -14.15 11.74
CA ASP A 243 -5.94 -13.01 12.66
C ASP A 243 -4.57 -12.73 13.28
N LEU A 244 -3.54 -13.54 12.94
CA LEU A 244 -2.17 -13.34 13.44
C LEU A 244 -1.54 -12.15 12.72
N LEU A 245 -1.54 -11.02 13.42
CA LEU A 245 -0.99 -9.74 12.97
C LEU A 245 0.15 -9.33 13.91
N ILE A 246 1.29 -8.95 13.34
CA ILE A 246 2.50 -8.56 14.06
C ILE A 246 2.91 -7.17 13.60
N ASP A 247 3.10 -6.25 14.52
CA ASP A 247 3.69 -4.92 14.32
C ASP A 247 5.16 -4.98 14.78
N PRO A 248 6.12 -5.32 13.90
CA PRO A 248 7.50 -5.56 14.32
C PRO A 248 8.21 -4.27 14.77
N ALA A 249 7.91 -3.15 14.13
CA ALA A 249 8.45 -1.84 14.55
C ALA A 249 7.88 -1.42 15.91
N GLY A 250 6.57 -1.54 16.07
CA GLY A 250 5.91 -1.24 17.34
C GLY A 250 6.32 -2.16 18.48
N LEU A 251 6.62 -3.42 18.20
CA LEU A 251 7.14 -4.37 19.19
C LEU A 251 8.45 -3.85 19.82
N VAL A 252 9.40 -3.45 18.99
CA VAL A 252 10.69 -2.92 19.45
C VAL A 252 10.52 -1.57 20.10
N TRP A 253 9.86 -0.62 19.42
CA TRP A 253 9.74 0.75 19.93
C TRP A 253 8.97 0.84 21.25
N LYS A 254 7.87 0.11 21.43
CA LYS A 254 7.09 0.11 22.67
C LYS A 254 7.92 -0.36 23.87
N ALA A 255 8.72 -1.40 23.69
CA ALA A 255 9.58 -1.88 24.75
C ALA A 255 10.66 -0.85 25.13
N VAL A 256 11.36 -0.28 24.15
CA VAL A 256 12.38 0.76 24.37
C VAL A 256 11.77 1.98 25.07
N LYS A 257 10.63 2.47 24.58
CA LYS A 257 9.91 3.61 25.18
C LYS A 257 9.54 3.35 26.63
N ASN A 258 9.17 2.12 26.97
CA ASN A 258 8.81 1.71 28.32
C ASN A 258 10.02 1.28 29.16
N ARG A 259 11.25 1.46 28.66
CA ARG A 259 12.49 1.03 29.31
C ARG A 259 12.52 -0.47 29.65
N GLN A 260 11.85 -1.26 28.80
CA GLN A 260 11.85 -2.72 28.90
C GLN A 260 12.91 -3.28 27.96
N LYS A 261 13.54 -4.39 28.37
CA LYS A 261 14.46 -5.12 27.51
C LYS A 261 13.65 -5.90 26.46
N VAL A 262 14.07 -5.79 25.20
CA VAL A 262 13.56 -6.63 24.11
C VAL A 262 14.45 -7.85 24.00
N ASP A 263 13.86 -9.02 23.95
CA ASP A 263 14.51 -10.29 23.63
C ASP A 263 13.94 -10.81 22.29
N LEU A 264 14.64 -10.48 21.20
CA LEU A 264 14.17 -10.84 19.85
C LEU A 264 14.16 -12.35 19.62
N LYS A 265 15.02 -13.13 20.32
CA LYS A 265 15.01 -14.59 20.22
C LYS A 265 13.76 -15.18 20.87
N ALA A 266 13.39 -14.66 22.04
CA ALA A 266 12.15 -15.06 22.71
C ALA A 266 10.91 -14.67 21.89
N GLU A 267 10.90 -13.45 21.30
CA GLU A 267 9.81 -13.01 20.43
C GLU A 267 9.71 -13.85 19.15
N TYR A 268 10.83 -14.22 18.53
CA TYR A 268 10.84 -15.11 17.38
C TYR A 268 10.22 -16.49 17.73
N ALA A 269 10.62 -17.09 18.86
CA ALA A 269 10.07 -18.36 19.31
C ALA A 269 8.55 -18.27 19.58
N ARG A 270 8.10 -17.20 20.23
CA ARG A 270 6.68 -16.94 20.51
C ARG A 270 5.86 -16.80 19.21
N ILE A 271 6.39 -16.05 18.22
CA ILE A 271 5.72 -15.87 16.94
C ILE A 271 5.66 -17.19 16.17
N LYS A 272 6.74 -17.96 16.16
CA LYS A 272 6.81 -19.27 15.52
C LYS A 272 5.76 -20.22 16.10
N GLU A 273 5.63 -20.27 17.43
CA GLU A 273 4.59 -21.06 18.10
C GLU A 273 3.18 -20.60 17.69
N ALA A 274 2.95 -19.28 17.61
CA ALA A 274 1.66 -18.76 17.18
C ALA A 274 1.32 -19.13 15.71
N VAL A 275 2.31 -19.14 14.83
CA VAL A 275 2.18 -19.62 13.44
C VAL A 275 1.80 -21.11 13.42
N GLU A 276 2.52 -21.95 14.20
CA GLU A 276 2.22 -23.37 14.29
C GLU A 276 0.79 -23.63 14.81
N GLN A 277 0.31 -22.84 15.78
CA GLN A 277 -1.06 -22.93 16.27
C GLN A 277 -2.10 -22.57 15.21
N VAL A 278 -1.80 -21.64 14.29
CA VAL A 278 -2.67 -21.30 13.17
C VAL A 278 -2.70 -22.42 12.12
N ILE A 279 -1.56 -23.05 11.85
CA ILE A 279 -1.45 -24.15 10.87
C ILE A 279 -2.21 -25.39 11.33
N ASN A 280 -2.24 -25.65 12.65
CA ASN A 280 -2.84 -26.84 13.24
C ASN A 280 -4.36 -26.70 13.53
N LYS A 281 -4.95 -25.55 13.22
CA LYS A 281 -6.42 -25.32 13.30
C LYS A 281 -7.13 -25.61 11.99
#